data_3f5e99927aecbc5b569e6ba709f154c7
#
_entry.id   3f5e99927aecbc5b569e6ba709f154c7
#
_cell.length_a   1.000
_cell.length_b   1.000
_cell.length_c   1.000
_cell.angle_alpha   90.00
_cell.angle_beta   90.00
_cell.angle_gamma   90.00
#
_symmetry.space_group_name_H-M   'P 1'
#
loop_
_entity.id
_entity.type
_entity.pdbx_description
1 polymer ?
#
loop_
_entity_poly.entity_id
_entity_poly.type
_entity_poly.pdbx_seq_one_letter_code
_entity_poly.pdbx_strand_id
1 'polypeptide(L)'
;MIFTEAKRYYVERRAVDRMLGTRSDSFEHYFGRLRADVQGEIEQFVNAFTVNETYFYREEHQLVCLTSDLLAARLTVKPRGEPIRIWSVPCSTGEEPYSIAIWLLENWPHVDEYDIEIVGSDIDTDAVALARVGVYGKRALMRLPARLVDKYFEADDGASWRILDDLRQSVRFTAVNLVDRANTRLHGKFDVIFCRNVLIYFDDLARRTAAENLFENLSPGGFICLGHTESMSRVSPLFDVARFADAIVYQRPMR
;
A
#
# COMPACT_ATOMS: atom_id res chain seq x y z
N MET A 1 1.98 12.67 -9.20
CA MET A 1 1.19 12.39 -10.43
C MET A 1 1.36 13.55 -11.41
N ILE A 2 1.54 13.25 -12.70
CA ILE A 2 1.54 14.27 -13.76
C ILE A 2 0.32 14.03 -14.64
N PHE A 3 -0.40 15.11 -14.91
CA PHE A 3 -1.54 15.08 -15.82
C PHE A 3 -1.15 15.79 -17.12
N THR A 4 -1.29 15.09 -18.26
CA THR A 4 -1.10 15.65 -19.59
C THR A 4 -2.30 16.54 -19.95
N GLU A 5 -2.15 17.39 -20.97
CA GLU A 5 -3.26 18.26 -21.46
C GLU A 5 -4.51 17.44 -21.81
N ALA A 6 -4.35 16.22 -22.33
CA ALA A 6 -5.47 15.31 -22.61
C ALA A 6 -6.28 14.92 -21.36
N LYS A 7 -5.71 15.05 -20.15
CA LYS A 7 -6.37 14.79 -18.87
C LYS A 7 -6.80 16.06 -18.12
N ARG A 8 -6.71 17.22 -18.75
CA ARG A 8 -7.09 18.50 -18.15
C ARG A 8 -8.51 18.49 -17.60
N TYR A 9 -9.46 17.95 -18.35
CA TYR A 9 -10.86 17.82 -17.92
C TYR A 9 -11.00 17.06 -16.58
N TYR A 10 -10.14 16.08 -16.35
CA TYR A 10 -10.15 15.28 -15.10
C TYR A 10 -9.70 16.15 -13.92
N VAL A 11 -8.66 16.97 -14.12
CA VAL A 11 -8.17 17.91 -13.09
C VAL A 11 -9.21 18.98 -12.80
N GLU A 12 -9.79 19.57 -13.87
CA GLU A 12 -10.84 20.60 -13.74
C GLU A 12 -12.05 20.08 -12.96
N ARG A 13 -12.51 18.88 -13.27
CA ARG A 13 -13.64 18.25 -12.55
C ARG A 13 -13.34 18.09 -11.05
N ARG A 14 -12.15 17.57 -10.68
CA ARG A 14 -11.76 17.42 -9.29
C ARG A 14 -11.64 18.77 -8.57
N ALA A 15 -11.08 19.76 -9.25
CA ALA A 15 -11.03 21.13 -8.71
C ALA A 15 -12.44 21.69 -8.47
N VAL A 16 -13.37 21.51 -9.39
CA VAL A 16 -14.77 21.92 -9.23
C VAL A 16 -15.43 21.19 -8.06
N ASP A 17 -15.26 19.87 -7.93
CA ASP A 17 -15.79 19.09 -6.82
C ASP A 17 -15.28 19.63 -5.47
N ARG A 18 -13.99 20.00 -5.40
CA ARG A 18 -13.39 20.61 -4.19
C ARG A 18 -13.90 22.04 -3.94
N MET A 19 -14.05 22.83 -5.00
CA MET A 19 -14.65 24.18 -4.89
C MET A 19 -16.05 24.12 -4.26
N LEU A 20 -16.87 23.18 -4.71
CA LEU A 20 -18.21 22.97 -4.13
C LEU A 20 -18.13 22.54 -2.66
N GLY A 21 -17.25 21.59 -2.35
CA GLY A 21 -17.04 21.10 -0.98
C GLY A 21 -16.56 22.20 -0.02
N THR A 22 -15.73 23.13 -0.51
CA THR A 22 -15.20 24.25 0.29
C THR A 22 -16.05 25.53 0.21
N ARG A 23 -17.16 25.51 -0.54
CA ARG A 23 -18.03 26.66 -0.81
C ARG A 23 -17.25 27.87 -1.37
N SER A 24 -16.33 27.61 -2.29
CA SER A 24 -15.54 28.65 -2.96
C SER A 24 -16.29 29.18 -4.17
N ASP A 25 -16.51 30.50 -4.24
CA ASP A 25 -17.33 31.14 -5.27
C ASP A 25 -16.59 31.28 -6.62
N SER A 26 -15.25 31.17 -6.62
CA SER A 26 -14.42 31.26 -7.82
C SER A 26 -13.19 30.37 -7.72
N PHE A 27 -12.57 30.08 -8.88
CA PHE A 27 -11.32 29.36 -8.93
C PHE A 27 -10.18 30.08 -8.20
N GLU A 28 -10.12 31.43 -8.33
CA GLU A 28 -9.12 32.27 -7.65
C GLU A 28 -9.25 32.17 -6.12
N HIS A 29 -10.49 32.21 -5.62
CA HIS A 29 -10.78 32.05 -4.20
C HIS A 29 -10.34 30.64 -3.73
N TYR A 30 -10.72 29.59 -4.47
CA TYR A 30 -10.32 28.22 -4.16
C TYR A 30 -8.79 28.03 -4.20
N PHE A 31 -8.12 28.57 -5.24
CA PHE A 31 -6.68 28.47 -5.37
C PHE A 31 -5.94 29.21 -4.24
N GLY A 32 -6.48 30.33 -3.78
CA GLY A 32 -6.00 31.03 -2.59
C GLY A 32 -6.07 30.16 -1.32
N ARG A 33 -7.22 29.47 -1.12
CA ARG A 33 -7.39 28.50 -0.01
C ARG A 33 -6.40 27.34 -0.09
N LEU A 34 -6.24 26.75 -1.27
CA LEU A 34 -5.32 25.64 -1.52
C LEU A 34 -3.87 26.06 -1.22
N ARG A 35 -3.42 27.25 -1.69
CA ARG A 35 -2.08 27.75 -1.42
C ARG A 35 -1.82 28.04 0.05
N ALA A 36 -2.81 28.45 0.79
CA ALA A 36 -2.74 28.72 2.22
C ALA A 36 -2.98 27.47 3.07
N ASP A 37 -3.22 26.32 2.45
CA ASP A 37 -3.57 25.05 3.09
C ASP A 37 -4.69 25.19 4.15
N VAL A 38 -5.71 25.96 3.82
CA VAL A 38 -6.80 26.24 4.76
C VAL A 38 -7.54 24.96 5.11
N GLN A 39 -7.47 24.56 6.37
CA GLN A 39 -8.10 23.32 6.91
C GLN A 39 -7.59 22.03 6.26
N GLY A 40 -6.31 21.99 5.86
CA GLY A 40 -5.73 20.80 5.23
C GLY A 40 -6.20 20.57 3.79
N GLU A 41 -6.52 21.65 3.05
CA GLU A 41 -7.08 21.54 1.70
C GLU A 41 -6.11 20.90 0.70
N ILE A 42 -4.80 21.01 0.92
CA ILE A 42 -3.80 20.31 0.07
C ILE A 42 -3.99 18.80 0.18
N GLU A 43 -4.15 18.28 1.39
CA GLU A 43 -4.38 16.86 1.64
C GLU A 43 -5.67 16.39 0.96
N GLN A 44 -6.77 17.09 1.17
CA GLN A 44 -8.06 16.80 0.56
C GLN A 44 -8.02 16.88 -0.98
N PHE A 45 -7.26 17.82 -1.52
CA PHE A 45 -7.04 17.92 -2.96
C PHE A 45 -6.25 16.72 -3.49
N VAL A 46 -5.22 16.27 -2.78
CA VAL A 46 -4.45 15.07 -3.14
C VAL A 46 -5.34 13.83 -3.11
N ASN A 47 -6.13 13.62 -2.04
CA ASN A 47 -7.06 12.50 -1.90
C ASN A 47 -8.06 12.42 -3.07
N ALA A 48 -8.51 13.58 -3.58
CA ALA A 48 -9.42 13.62 -4.72
C ALA A 48 -8.83 13.05 -6.04
N PHE A 49 -7.51 12.88 -6.13
CA PHE A 49 -6.82 12.37 -7.32
C PHE A 49 -6.34 10.93 -7.20
N THR A 50 -6.51 10.31 -6.06
CA THR A 50 -6.13 8.91 -5.87
C THR A 50 -7.14 7.95 -6.52
N VAL A 51 -6.67 6.75 -6.83
CA VAL A 51 -7.48 5.66 -7.40
C VAL A 51 -7.39 4.48 -6.45
N ASN A 52 -8.46 4.25 -5.71
CA ASN A 52 -8.52 3.25 -4.65
C ASN A 52 -9.17 1.95 -5.13
N GLU A 53 -8.68 1.36 -6.24
CA GLU A 53 -9.16 0.07 -6.70
C GLU A 53 -8.35 -1.07 -6.09
N THR A 54 -8.96 -1.76 -5.12
CA THR A 54 -8.34 -2.85 -4.38
C THR A 54 -9.39 -3.89 -3.98
N TYR A 55 -8.95 -5.10 -3.66
CA TYR A 55 -9.77 -6.18 -3.12
C TYR A 55 -8.89 -7.21 -2.42
N PHE A 56 -9.47 -7.98 -1.48
CA PHE A 56 -8.75 -9.03 -0.76
C PHE A 56 -8.20 -10.11 -1.70
N TYR A 57 -6.99 -10.59 -1.44
CA TYR A 57 -6.28 -11.63 -2.21
C TYR A 57 -6.03 -11.24 -3.67
N ARG A 58 -5.90 -9.93 -3.96
CA ARG A 58 -5.45 -9.45 -5.26
C ARG A 58 -4.03 -9.97 -5.55
N GLU A 59 -3.86 -10.65 -6.71
CA GLU A 59 -2.59 -11.28 -7.11
C GLU A 59 -2.06 -12.27 -6.03
N GLU A 60 -2.92 -13.22 -5.65
CA GLU A 60 -2.69 -14.22 -4.60
C GLU A 60 -1.35 -14.96 -4.73
N HIS A 61 -0.87 -15.17 -5.98
CA HIS A 61 0.42 -15.79 -6.24
C HIS A 61 1.60 -15.09 -5.53
N GLN A 62 1.52 -13.78 -5.27
CA GLN A 62 2.53 -13.07 -4.51
C GLN A 62 2.45 -13.35 -3.00
N LEU A 63 1.26 -13.63 -2.48
CA LEU A 63 1.09 -14.08 -1.11
C LEU A 63 1.62 -15.51 -0.95
N VAL A 64 1.43 -16.38 -1.95
CA VAL A 64 2.07 -17.70 -2.00
C VAL A 64 3.58 -17.53 -1.93
N CYS A 65 4.18 -16.74 -2.83
CA CYS A 65 5.62 -16.47 -2.87
C CYS A 65 6.15 -15.90 -1.54
N LEU A 66 5.36 -15.04 -0.86
CA LEU A 66 5.73 -14.51 0.46
C LEU A 66 6.05 -15.63 1.43
N THR A 67 5.17 -16.62 1.57
CA THR A 67 5.30 -17.69 2.56
C THR A 67 6.14 -18.88 2.10
N SER A 68 6.18 -19.19 0.79
CA SER A 68 6.99 -20.30 0.26
C SER A 68 8.48 -19.96 0.16
N ASP A 69 8.80 -18.70 -0.18
CA ASP A 69 10.16 -18.34 -0.59
C ASP A 69 10.73 -17.13 0.16
N LEU A 70 10.00 -15.99 0.18
CA LEU A 70 10.58 -14.73 0.65
C LEU A 70 10.90 -14.76 2.15
N LEU A 71 9.97 -15.24 2.98
CA LEU A 71 10.18 -15.33 4.42
C LEU A 71 11.29 -16.33 4.74
N ALA A 72 11.31 -17.50 4.10
CA ALA A 72 12.39 -18.47 4.28
C ALA A 72 13.76 -17.87 3.96
N ALA A 73 13.90 -17.18 2.82
CA ALA A 73 15.14 -16.50 2.45
C ALA A 73 15.53 -15.40 3.45
N ARG A 74 14.56 -14.64 3.96
CA ARG A 74 14.82 -13.59 4.96
C ARG A 74 15.30 -14.17 6.29
N LEU A 75 14.71 -15.25 6.76
CA LEU A 75 15.06 -15.89 8.02
C LEU A 75 16.47 -16.47 8.04
N THR A 76 17.07 -16.78 6.89
CA THR A 76 18.48 -17.26 6.82
C THR A 76 19.50 -16.18 7.18
N VAL A 77 19.13 -14.89 7.02
CA VAL A 77 20.05 -13.76 7.20
C VAL A 77 19.62 -12.78 8.30
N LYS A 78 18.40 -12.92 8.79
CA LYS A 78 17.85 -12.06 9.83
C LYS A 78 18.31 -12.51 11.22
N PRO A 79 18.77 -11.58 12.09
CA PRO A 79 19.09 -11.91 13.48
C PRO A 79 17.88 -12.51 14.21
N ARG A 80 18.13 -13.50 15.05
CA ARG A 80 17.06 -14.12 15.87
C ARG A 80 16.49 -13.09 16.85
N GLY A 81 15.16 -13.06 16.99
CA GLY A 81 14.46 -12.17 17.91
C GLY A 81 14.16 -10.78 17.33
N GLU A 82 14.60 -10.48 16.11
CA GLU A 82 14.16 -9.28 15.41
C GLU A 82 12.81 -9.52 14.72
N PRO A 83 11.86 -8.56 14.78
CA PRO A 83 10.55 -8.71 14.14
C PRO A 83 10.69 -8.78 12.62
N ILE A 84 9.88 -9.62 11.98
CA ILE A 84 9.69 -9.62 10.54
C ILE A 84 8.81 -8.43 10.19
N ARG A 85 9.31 -7.51 9.36
CA ARG A 85 8.62 -6.30 9.00
C ARG A 85 8.16 -6.31 7.56
N ILE A 86 6.86 -6.18 7.34
CA ILE A 86 6.22 -6.17 6.02
C ILE A 86 5.53 -4.82 5.80
N TRP A 87 5.75 -4.21 4.65
CA TRP A 87 5.16 -2.93 4.29
C TRP A 87 4.30 -3.06 3.03
N SER A 88 3.02 -2.71 3.14
CA SER A 88 2.11 -2.55 2.01
C SER A 88 1.97 -1.05 1.73
N VAL A 89 2.46 -0.60 0.56
CA VAL A 89 2.45 0.82 0.15
C VAL A 89 2.37 0.97 -1.37
N PRO A 90 1.28 1.55 -1.91
CA PRO A 90 0.10 2.06 -1.22
C PRO A 90 -0.84 0.94 -0.74
N CYS A 91 -1.47 1.15 0.40
CA CYS A 91 -2.39 0.17 0.99
C CYS A 91 -3.87 0.43 0.65
N SER A 92 -4.19 1.59 0.06
CA SER A 92 -5.57 2.01 -0.20
C SER A 92 -6.46 1.85 1.05
N THR A 93 -7.61 1.21 0.93
CA THR A 93 -8.57 0.94 2.00
C THR A 93 -8.24 -0.29 2.86
N GLY A 94 -7.02 -0.82 2.76
CA GLY A 94 -6.47 -1.79 3.71
C GLY A 94 -6.59 -3.26 3.30
N GLU A 95 -7.19 -3.59 2.16
CA GLU A 95 -7.41 -4.97 1.73
C GLU A 95 -6.09 -5.74 1.56
N GLU A 96 -5.02 -5.09 1.06
CA GLU A 96 -3.73 -5.75 0.87
C GLU A 96 -3.03 -6.09 2.20
N PRO A 97 -2.80 -5.15 3.14
CA PRO A 97 -2.15 -5.50 4.41
C PRO A 97 -2.96 -6.48 5.25
N TYR A 98 -4.29 -6.40 5.23
CA TYR A 98 -5.12 -7.42 5.89
C TYR A 98 -5.09 -8.77 5.15
N SER A 99 -4.99 -8.77 3.82
CA SER A 99 -4.77 -10.02 3.06
C SER A 99 -3.45 -10.68 3.45
N ILE A 100 -2.40 -9.90 3.65
CA ILE A 100 -1.10 -10.41 4.12
C ILE A 100 -1.26 -11.03 5.52
N ALA A 101 -1.93 -10.36 6.44
CA ALA A 101 -2.17 -10.86 7.79
C ALA A 101 -2.97 -12.19 7.78
N ILE A 102 -4.11 -12.22 7.08
CA ILE A 102 -4.93 -13.44 6.94
C ILE A 102 -4.12 -14.56 6.28
N TRP A 103 -3.36 -14.24 5.22
CA TRP A 103 -2.55 -15.25 4.52
C TRP A 103 -1.50 -15.89 5.42
N LEU A 104 -0.79 -15.08 6.21
CA LEU A 104 0.20 -15.58 7.17
C LEU A 104 -0.43 -16.50 8.21
N LEU A 105 -1.56 -16.10 8.79
CA LEU A 105 -2.29 -16.91 9.78
C LEU A 105 -2.80 -18.25 9.22
N GLU A 106 -3.15 -18.30 7.94
CA GLU A 106 -3.72 -19.49 7.30
C GLU A 106 -2.68 -20.41 6.66
N ASN A 107 -1.56 -19.86 6.16
CA ASN A 107 -0.67 -20.57 5.24
C ASN A 107 0.81 -20.58 5.68
N TRP A 108 1.18 -19.92 6.78
CA TRP A 108 2.56 -19.90 7.24
C TRP A 108 2.69 -20.63 8.60
N PRO A 109 3.22 -21.87 8.64
CA PRO A 109 3.25 -22.69 9.85
C PRO A 109 4.02 -22.08 11.03
N HIS A 110 4.92 -21.13 10.73
CA HIS A 110 5.79 -20.49 11.73
C HIS A 110 5.24 -19.15 12.25
N VAL A 111 3.99 -18.80 11.96
CA VAL A 111 3.42 -17.49 12.31
C VAL A 111 3.51 -17.18 13.81
N ASP A 112 3.35 -18.19 14.66
CA ASP A 112 3.42 -18.04 16.12
C ASP A 112 4.86 -18.07 16.69
N GLU A 113 5.86 -18.36 15.84
CA GLU A 113 7.27 -18.43 16.26
C GLU A 113 8.00 -17.09 16.11
N TYR A 114 7.40 -16.13 15.38
CA TYR A 114 8.03 -14.86 15.05
C TYR A 114 7.13 -13.68 15.39
N ASP A 115 7.75 -12.58 15.82
CA ASP A 115 7.10 -11.29 15.90
C ASP A 115 6.97 -10.70 14.48
N ILE A 116 5.76 -10.34 14.05
CA ILE A 116 5.46 -9.85 12.70
C ILE A 116 4.81 -8.48 12.79
N GLU A 117 5.46 -7.49 12.20
CA GLU A 117 4.94 -6.14 12.06
C GLU A 117 4.45 -5.90 10.63
N ILE A 118 3.15 -5.69 10.45
CA ILE A 118 2.56 -5.29 9.17
C ILE A 118 2.21 -3.81 9.21
N VAL A 119 2.72 -3.06 8.23
CA VAL A 119 2.42 -1.64 8.07
C VAL A 119 1.72 -1.42 6.74
N GLY A 120 0.53 -0.81 6.78
CA GLY A 120 -0.15 -0.28 5.60
C GLY A 120 0.06 1.23 5.51
N SER A 121 0.42 1.73 4.34
CA SER A 121 0.59 3.17 4.14
C SER A 121 0.01 3.63 2.81
N ASP A 122 -0.58 4.81 2.81
CA ASP A 122 -1.07 5.45 1.59
C ASP A 122 -0.89 6.98 1.69
N ILE A 123 -0.86 7.66 0.55
CA ILE A 123 -0.91 9.12 0.51
C ILE A 123 -2.33 9.64 0.75
N ASP A 124 -3.34 8.81 0.43
CA ASP A 124 -4.76 9.09 0.63
C ASP A 124 -5.14 8.84 2.09
N THR A 125 -5.26 9.93 2.85
CA THR A 125 -5.59 9.86 4.28
C THR A 125 -7.02 9.40 4.54
N ASP A 126 -7.95 9.64 3.61
CA ASP A 126 -9.33 9.14 3.71
C ASP A 126 -9.36 7.62 3.53
N ALA A 127 -8.59 7.09 2.56
CA ALA A 127 -8.42 5.66 2.38
C ALA A 127 -7.78 5.00 3.62
N VAL A 128 -6.75 5.63 4.21
CA VAL A 128 -6.11 5.17 5.45
C VAL A 128 -7.12 5.18 6.62
N ALA A 129 -7.99 6.16 6.70
CA ALA A 129 -9.03 6.21 7.72
C ALA A 129 -10.04 5.06 7.56
N LEU A 130 -10.47 4.78 6.31
CA LEU A 130 -11.33 3.64 6.01
C LEU A 130 -10.66 2.29 6.33
N ALA A 131 -9.36 2.14 6.01
CA ALA A 131 -8.59 0.96 6.36
C ALA A 131 -8.59 0.68 7.88
N ARG A 132 -8.46 1.72 8.70
CA ARG A 132 -8.54 1.60 10.17
C ARG A 132 -9.92 1.21 10.67
N VAL A 133 -10.98 1.67 9.99
CA VAL A 133 -12.37 1.27 10.30
C VAL A 133 -12.58 -0.21 9.98
N GLY A 134 -12.03 -0.70 8.87
CA GLY A 134 -12.03 -2.11 8.50
C GLY A 134 -13.41 -2.66 8.12
N VAL A 135 -14.25 -1.87 7.44
CA VAL A 135 -15.58 -2.28 6.95
C VAL A 135 -15.55 -2.41 5.44
N TYR A 136 -15.98 -3.54 4.93
CA TYR A 136 -15.83 -3.91 3.53
C TYR A 136 -17.13 -4.41 2.92
N GLY A 137 -17.40 -3.98 1.69
CA GLY A 137 -18.54 -4.46 0.90
C GLY A 137 -18.20 -5.74 0.12
N LYS A 138 -19.22 -6.36 -0.46
CA LYS A 138 -19.12 -7.60 -1.24
C LYS A 138 -18.04 -7.59 -2.34
N ARG A 139 -17.82 -6.42 -2.98
CA ARG A 139 -16.80 -6.30 -4.05
C ARG A 139 -15.38 -6.50 -3.50
N ALA A 140 -15.07 -5.94 -2.35
CA ALA A 140 -13.75 -6.10 -1.72
C ALA A 140 -13.47 -7.57 -1.36
N LEU A 141 -14.49 -8.31 -0.92
CA LEU A 141 -14.39 -9.70 -0.44
C LEU A 141 -14.53 -10.76 -1.54
N MET A 142 -14.76 -10.37 -2.79
CA MET A 142 -15.16 -11.28 -3.88
C MET A 142 -14.16 -12.41 -4.20
N ARG A 143 -12.88 -12.24 -3.84
CA ARG A 143 -11.81 -13.23 -4.03
C ARG A 143 -11.46 -13.99 -2.75
N LEU A 144 -11.93 -13.51 -1.61
CA LEU A 144 -11.69 -14.18 -0.34
C LEU A 144 -12.62 -15.40 -0.23
N PRO A 145 -12.09 -16.60 0.07
CA PRO A 145 -12.93 -17.78 0.32
C PRO A 145 -13.95 -17.53 1.43
N ALA A 146 -15.19 -17.99 1.24
CA ALA A 146 -16.30 -17.77 2.19
C ALA A 146 -15.92 -18.17 3.62
N ARG A 147 -15.23 -19.33 3.81
CA ARG A 147 -14.75 -19.78 5.12
C ARG A 147 -13.85 -18.75 5.83
N LEU A 148 -13.09 -17.93 5.07
CA LEU A 148 -12.23 -16.91 5.65
C LEU A 148 -13.02 -15.63 5.97
N VAL A 149 -14.06 -15.34 5.20
CA VAL A 149 -15.00 -14.29 5.56
C VAL A 149 -15.69 -14.65 6.87
N ASP A 150 -16.22 -15.85 7.01
CA ASP A 150 -16.86 -16.34 8.25
C ASP A 150 -15.90 -16.37 9.46
N LYS A 151 -14.59 -16.59 9.21
CA LYS A 151 -13.58 -16.69 10.27
C LYS A 151 -13.04 -15.34 10.73
N TYR A 152 -12.87 -14.37 9.83
CA TYR A 152 -12.14 -13.13 10.08
C TYR A 152 -13.01 -11.87 10.04
N PHE A 153 -14.28 -12.00 9.72
CA PHE A 153 -15.20 -10.88 9.63
C PHE A 153 -16.52 -11.19 10.33
N GLU A 154 -17.17 -10.16 10.81
CA GLU A 154 -18.54 -10.19 11.29
C GLU A 154 -19.44 -9.34 10.40
N ALA A 155 -20.74 -9.70 10.29
CA ALA A 155 -21.69 -8.89 9.55
C ALA A 155 -21.81 -7.52 10.24
N ASP A 156 -21.68 -6.45 9.45
CA ASP A 156 -21.83 -5.08 9.95
C ASP A 156 -23.25 -4.59 9.64
N ASP A 157 -23.47 -3.93 8.55
CA ASP A 157 -24.77 -3.35 8.22
C ASP A 157 -25.31 -3.94 6.88
N GLY A 158 -26.09 -4.99 6.97
CA GLY A 158 -26.88 -5.64 5.91
C GLY A 158 -26.11 -6.10 4.66
N ALA A 159 -25.15 -5.33 4.14
CA ALA A 159 -24.40 -5.62 2.93
C ALA A 159 -22.88 -5.41 3.07
N SER A 160 -22.40 -5.24 4.30
CA SER A 160 -21.00 -5.04 4.63
C SER A 160 -20.54 -5.95 5.76
N TRP A 161 -19.23 -6.12 5.85
CA TRP A 161 -18.56 -6.96 6.83
C TRP A 161 -17.45 -6.16 7.50
N ARG A 162 -17.35 -6.27 8.80
CA ARG A 162 -16.30 -5.68 9.62
C ARG A 162 -15.25 -6.72 9.92
N ILE A 163 -13.99 -6.39 9.69
CA ILE A 163 -12.88 -7.25 10.09
C ILE A 163 -12.80 -7.33 11.62
N LEU A 164 -12.53 -8.52 12.17
CA LEU A 164 -12.45 -8.73 13.61
C LEU A 164 -11.37 -7.86 14.25
N ASP A 165 -11.61 -7.41 15.47
CA ASP A 165 -10.79 -6.43 16.16
C ASP A 165 -9.34 -6.88 16.34
N ASP A 166 -9.08 -8.14 16.69
CA ASP A 166 -7.73 -8.66 16.86
C ASP A 166 -6.92 -8.55 15.57
N LEU A 167 -7.54 -8.91 14.42
CA LEU A 167 -6.90 -8.78 13.12
C LEU A 167 -6.77 -7.31 12.71
N ARG A 168 -7.77 -6.50 13.01
CA ARG A 168 -7.75 -5.06 12.73
C ARG A 168 -6.60 -4.35 13.45
N GLN A 169 -6.31 -4.72 14.69
CA GLN A 169 -5.24 -4.17 15.52
C GLN A 169 -3.85 -4.71 15.14
N SER A 170 -3.77 -5.84 14.43
CA SER A 170 -2.48 -6.42 14.00
C SER A 170 -1.79 -5.64 12.88
N VAL A 171 -2.49 -4.71 12.22
CA VAL A 171 -1.96 -3.88 11.14
C VAL A 171 -1.90 -2.42 11.56
N ARG A 172 -0.73 -1.82 11.42
CA ARG A 172 -0.53 -0.39 11.67
C ARG A 172 -0.68 0.42 10.38
N PHE A 173 -1.56 1.44 10.40
CA PHE A 173 -1.81 2.30 9.24
C PHE A 173 -1.22 3.71 9.41
N THR A 174 -0.59 4.23 8.34
CA THR A 174 0.07 5.54 8.33
C THR A 174 -0.13 6.25 6.99
N ALA A 175 -0.03 7.58 6.99
CA ALA A 175 0.02 8.36 5.76
C ALA A 175 1.48 8.45 5.25
N VAL A 176 1.72 8.18 3.95
CA VAL A 176 3.06 8.24 3.35
C VAL A 176 3.01 8.75 1.91
N ASN A 177 3.89 9.71 1.62
CA ASN A 177 4.21 10.10 0.26
C ASN A 177 5.50 9.41 -0.19
N LEU A 178 5.42 8.48 -1.16
CA LEU A 178 6.55 7.70 -1.65
C LEU A 178 7.69 8.54 -2.27
N VAL A 179 7.40 9.76 -2.73
CA VAL A 179 8.43 10.65 -3.28
C VAL A 179 9.05 11.59 -2.24
N ASP A 180 8.56 11.58 -1.02
CA ASP A 180 9.13 12.32 0.11
C ASP A 180 10.07 11.40 0.92
N ARG A 181 11.37 11.62 0.74
CA ARG A 181 12.40 10.84 1.43
C ARG A 181 12.38 10.99 2.95
N ALA A 182 12.07 12.17 3.46
CA ALA A 182 11.99 12.40 4.90
C ALA A 182 10.82 11.62 5.49
N ASN A 183 9.68 11.64 4.81
CA ASN A 183 8.48 10.93 5.22
C ASN A 183 8.66 9.40 5.17
N THR A 184 9.22 8.84 4.09
CA THR A 184 9.45 7.39 3.98
C THR A 184 10.47 6.88 5.02
N ARG A 185 11.54 7.62 5.30
CA ARG A 185 12.57 7.23 6.27
C ARG A 185 12.07 7.02 7.70
N LEU A 186 10.99 7.69 8.09
CA LEU A 186 10.39 7.53 9.43
C LEU A 186 9.88 6.11 9.70
N HIS A 187 9.66 5.32 8.65
CA HIS A 187 9.14 3.95 8.76
C HIS A 187 10.24 2.90 9.01
N GLY A 188 11.51 3.27 8.85
CA GLY A 188 12.65 2.37 9.08
C GLY A 188 12.82 1.33 7.96
N LYS A 189 13.33 0.15 8.32
CA LYS A 189 13.65 -0.93 7.38
C LYS A 189 12.58 -2.02 7.41
N PHE A 190 12.34 -2.63 6.25
CA PHE A 190 11.41 -3.74 6.07
C PHE A 190 12.10 -4.94 5.42
N ASP A 191 11.62 -6.12 5.72
CA ASP A 191 12.07 -7.37 5.12
C ASP A 191 11.42 -7.60 3.76
N VAL A 192 10.12 -7.28 3.65
CA VAL A 192 9.35 -7.34 2.40
C VAL A 192 8.51 -6.08 2.24
N ILE A 193 8.53 -5.51 1.04
CA ILE A 193 7.66 -4.38 0.65
C ILE A 193 6.75 -4.83 -0.48
N PHE A 194 5.46 -4.65 -0.32
CA PHE A 194 4.48 -4.72 -1.40
C PHE A 194 4.23 -3.28 -1.89
N CYS A 195 4.74 -2.96 -3.09
CA CYS A 195 4.53 -1.67 -3.74
C CYS A 195 3.87 -1.90 -5.10
N ARG A 196 2.55 -2.05 -5.10
CA ARG A 196 1.80 -2.58 -6.22
C ARG A 196 0.84 -1.56 -6.82
N ASN A 197 0.78 -1.53 -8.15
CA ASN A 197 -0.19 -0.75 -8.93
C ASN A 197 -0.17 0.77 -8.66
N VAL A 198 0.99 1.34 -8.37
CA VAL A 198 1.16 2.78 -8.10
C VAL A 198 2.18 3.45 -9.02
N LEU A 199 3.27 2.78 -9.36
CA LEU A 199 4.33 3.37 -10.20
C LEU A 199 3.84 3.70 -11.61
N ILE A 200 2.75 3.06 -12.05
CA ILE A 200 2.07 3.35 -13.32
C ILE A 200 1.50 4.78 -13.39
N TYR A 201 1.25 5.42 -12.26
CA TYR A 201 0.72 6.80 -12.17
C TYR A 201 1.82 7.86 -12.08
N PHE A 202 3.08 7.45 -11.94
CA PHE A 202 4.22 8.34 -11.76
C PHE A 202 4.91 8.61 -13.10
N ASP A 203 5.49 9.80 -13.24
CA ASP A 203 6.47 10.04 -14.28
C ASP A 203 7.82 9.39 -13.96
N ASP A 204 8.75 9.49 -14.88
CA ASP A 204 10.06 8.83 -14.75
C ASP A 204 10.89 9.38 -13.56
N LEU A 205 10.77 10.68 -13.24
CA LEU A 205 11.47 11.28 -12.10
C LEU A 205 10.86 10.78 -10.78
N ALA A 206 9.54 10.84 -10.64
CA ALA A 206 8.84 10.38 -9.46
C ALA A 206 9.02 8.87 -9.25
N ARG A 207 9.03 8.06 -10.34
CA ARG A 207 9.31 6.61 -10.25
C ARG A 207 10.70 6.33 -9.69
N ARG A 208 11.73 7.03 -10.19
CA ARG A 208 13.11 6.88 -9.70
C ARG A 208 13.22 7.29 -8.23
N THR A 209 12.68 8.44 -7.87
CA THR A 209 12.66 8.92 -6.49
C THR A 209 11.97 7.93 -5.55
N ALA A 210 10.79 7.43 -5.94
CA ALA A 210 10.07 6.41 -5.16
C ALA A 210 10.88 5.11 -5.05
N ALA A 211 11.50 4.64 -6.14
CA ALA A 211 12.35 3.44 -6.13
C ALA A 211 13.55 3.60 -5.20
N GLU A 212 14.22 4.75 -5.21
CA GLU A 212 15.34 5.06 -4.29
C GLU A 212 14.88 5.07 -2.83
N ASN A 213 13.74 5.69 -2.54
CA ASN A 213 13.16 5.73 -1.20
C ASN A 213 12.77 4.33 -0.72
N LEU A 214 12.13 3.52 -1.57
CA LEU A 214 11.81 2.12 -1.27
C LEU A 214 13.06 1.27 -1.06
N PHE A 215 14.11 1.46 -1.86
CA PHE A 215 15.40 0.81 -1.67
C PHE A 215 16.00 1.15 -0.30
N GLU A 216 15.96 2.41 0.09
CA GLU A 216 16.44 2.83 1.41
C GLU A 216 15.62 2.23 2.56
N ASN A 217 14.35 1.94 2.35
CA ASN A 217 13.49 1.30 3.35
C ASN A 217 13.51 -0.23 3.34
N LEU A 218 14.18 -0.88 2.39
CA LEU A 218 14.45 -2.31 2.46
C LEU A 218 15.67 -2.62 3.32
N SER A 219 15.60 -3.68 4.10
CA SER A 219 16.78 -4.30 4.72
C SER A 219 17.70 -4.89 3.64
N PRO A 220 19.03 -4.96 3.84
CA PRO A 220 19.88 -5.75 2.94
C PRO A 220 19.33 -7.17 2.75
N GLY A 221 19.26 -7.64 1.50
CA GLY A 221 18.61 -8.90 1.14
C GLY A 221 17.08 -8.92 1.22
N GLY A 222 16.44 -7.80 1.54
CA GLY A 222 14.97 -7.65 1.55
C GLY A 222 14.39 -7.63 0.14
N PHE A 223 13.09 -7.90 0.03
CA PHE A 223 12.38 -8.05 -1.24
C PHE A 223 11.33 -6.97 -1.44
N ILE A 224 11.11 -6.59 -2.70
CA ILE A 224 9.99 -5.76 -3.11
C ILE A 224 9.17 -6.46 -4.18
N CYS A 225 7.86 -6.55 -3.95
CA CYS A 225 6.85 -7.07 -4.85
C CYS A 225 6.15 -5.91 -5.55
N LEU A 226 6.05 -5.97 -6.89
CA LEU A 226 5.36 -4.98 -7.71
C LEU A 226 4.10 -5.57 -8.32
N GLY A 227 3.18 -4.73 -8.79
CA GLY A 227 2.03 -5.16 -9.58
C GLY A 227 2.44 -5.79 -10.91
N HIS A 228 1.62 -6.68 -11.46
CA HIS A 228 1.94 -7.49 -12.65
C HIS A 228 2.30 -6.68 -13.91
N THR A 229 1.88 -5.42 -14.02
CA THR A 229 2.23 -4.51 -15.14
C THR A 229 3.45 -3.64 -14.88
N GLU A 230 4.06 -3.75 -13.70
CA GLU A 230 5.16 -2.91 -13.25
C GLU A 230 6.49 -3.64 -13.34
N SER A 231 7.58 -2.92 -13.54
CA SER A 231 8.92 -3.50 -13.63
C SER A 231 9.96 -2.57 -13.04
N MET A 232 10.61 -3.00 -11.95
CA MET A 232 11.69 -2.25 -11.32
C MET A 232 12.93 -2.13 -12.21
N SER A 233 13.23 -3.13 -13.03
CA SER A 233 14.40 -3.12 -13.92
C SER A 233 14.38 -1.97 -14.95
N ARG A 234 13.19 -1.41 -15.24
CA ARG A 234 13.04 -0.23 -16.10
C ARG A 234 13.13 1.08 -15.34
N VAL A 235 13.05 1.03 -14.00
CA VAL A 235 12.97 2.21 -13.12
C VAL A 235 14.31 2.48 -12.45
N SER A 236 14.96 1.43 -11.91
CA SER A 236 16.16 1.57 -11.10
C SER A 236 17.08 0.35 -11.22
N PRO A 237 18.39 0.56 -11.37
CA PRO A 237 19.39 -0.52 -11.38
C PRO A 237 19.80 -0.98 -9.96
N LEU A 238 19.22 -0.42 -8.91
CA LEU A 238 19.61 -0.70 -7.52
C LEU A 238 19.18 -2.09 -7.05
N PHE A 239 18.20 -2.70 -7.72
CA PHE A 239 17.61 -3.96 -7.30
C PHE A 239 18.03 -5.11 -8.23
N ASP A 240 18.33 -6.25 -7.64
CA ASP A 240 18.48 -7.51 -8.36
C ASP A 240 17.12 -8.13 -8.66
N VAL A 241 16.99 -8.80 -9.80
CA VAL A 241 15.77 -9.54 -10.15
C VAL A 241 15.84 -10.92 -9.52
N ALA A 242 14.90 -11.24 -8.64
CA ALA A 242 14.72 -12.57 -8.08
C ALA A 242 13.50 -13.26 -8.72
N ARG A 243 13.69 -14.50 -9.19
CA ARG A 243 12.66 -15.30 -9.86
C ARG A 243 12.33 -16.51 -9.02
N PHE A 244 11.09 -16.62 -8.60
CA PHE A 244 10.52 -17.75 -7.90
C PHE A 244 9.47 -18.45 -8.78
N ALA A 245 8.98 -19.60 -8.36
CA ALA A 245 8.01 -20.37 -9.14
C ALA A 245 6.73 -19.56 -9.41
N ASP A 246 6.26 -18.80 -8.39
CA ASP A 246 4.99 -18.11 -8.43
C ASP A 246 5.12 -16.61 -8.76
N ALA A 247 6.31 -16.01 -8.61
CA ALA A 247 6.46 -14.58 -8.79
C ALA A 247 7.87 -14.14 -9.24
N ILE A 248 7.90 -13.01 -9.95
CA ILE A 248 9.12 -12.23 -10.16
C ILE A 248 9.07 -11.07 -9.16
N VAL A 249 10.07 -11.00 -8.31
CA VAL A 249 10.23 -9.94 -7.31
C VAL A 249 11.61 -9.29 -7.47
N TYR A 250 11.85 -8.23 -6.73
CA TYR A 250 13.13 -7.53 -6.79
C TYR A 250 13.75 -7.52 -5.41
N GLN A 251 15.06 -7.69 -5.35
CA GLN A 251 15.80 -7.83 -4.10
C GLN A 251 16.81 -6.70 -3.94
N ARG A 252 16.88 -6.14 -2.73
CA ARG A 252 18.01 -5.30 -2.37
C ARG A 252 19.25 -6.19 -2.18
N PRO A 253 20.39 -5.94 -2.85
CA PRO A 253 21.63 -6.66 -2.60
C PRO A 253 22.02 -6.68 -1.12
N MET A 254 22.73 -7.72 -0.69
CA MET A 254 23.21 -7.85 0.69
C MET A 254 24.31 -6.83 1.08
N ARG A 255 24.88 -6.14 0.09
CA ARG A 255 25.99 -5.19 0.27
C ARG A 255 25.52 -3.76 0.28
#